data_155c226e9cf3b02514d19c5dfce5992d
#
_entry.id   155c226e9cf3b02514d19c5dfce5992d
#
_cell.length_a   1.000
_cell.length_b   1.000
_cell.length_c   1.000
_cell.angle_alpha   90.00
_cell.angle_beta   90.00
_cell.angle_gamma   90.00
#
_symmetry.space_group_name_H-M   'P 1'
#
loop_
_entity.id
_entity.type
_entity.pdbx_description
1 polymer ?
#
loop_
_entity_poly.entity_id
_entity_poly.type
_entity_poly.pdbx_seq_one_letter_code
_entity_poly.pdbx_strand_id
1 'polypeptide(L)'
;MDRSKLGLVEARVETYAGIVFATWATDAPSLEAYLGDARWYLDTLFNRRDGGMQALGPMKWLEPVNWKTMVDNCSDNYHVPTTHQSSARVQTRYLGRPHLSHKDQFESPNRHVFVNGHSLTFREAPDNTPRYVHGMSKDTFALFQQYYEATLPEVERRLGSLRARRVQLGNHSIFPNGVLGFRLALPRGPLQTEFWHFVLLEKDAPETIKQVIRIGSQANNGVAGLFEQDDVDNWRQVTAASRSRLSRRVPQDLSMGIGHAGSHPDYPGVVSERYISENNQRHFYRRWEEFMNAESWADIPIAPITARFEGTATIRG
;
A
#
# COMPACT_ATOMS: atom_id res chain seq x y z
N MET A 1 47.02 13.70 -4.40
CA MET A 1 45.67 13.07 -4.25
C MET A 1 44.75 14.17 -3.71
N ASP A 2 43.72 14.54 -4.49
CA ASP A 2 42.77 15.60 -4.11
C ASP A 2 41.71 15.00 -3.17
N ARG A 3 41.82 15.30 -1.87
CA ARG A 3 40.93 14.79 -0.83
C ARG A 3 39.50 15.33 -0.94
N SER A 4 39.27 16.46 -1.61
CA SER A 4 37.95 17.05 -1.80
C SER A 4 37.05 16.19 -2.69
N LYS A 5 37.61 15.29 -3.49
CA LYS A 5 36.91 14.35 -4.38
C LYS A 5 36.70 12.97 -3.78
N LEU A 6 37.07 12.74 -2.52
CA LEU A 6 37.00 11.45 -1.86
C LEU A 6 35.88 11.37 -0.82
N GLY A 7 35.03 12.39 -0.70
CA GLY A 7 33.86 12.36 0.16
C GLY A 7 32.79 11.39 -0.36
N LEU A 8 31.90 10.96 0.54
CA LEU A 8 30.68 10.28 0.16
C LEU A 8 29.76 11.25 -0.59
N VAL A 9 28.99 10.72 -1.53
CA VAL A 9 27.95 11.51 -2.20
C VAL A 9 26.84 11.79 -1.18
N GLU A 10 26.55 13.06 -0.94
CA GLU A 10 25.48 13.48 -0.04
C GLU A 10 24.11 13.26 -0.69
N ALA A 11 23.16 12.77 0.10
CA ALA A 11 21.77 12.64 -0.30
C ALA A 11 20.92 13.66 0.47
N ARG A 12 19.94 14.27 -0.20
CA ARG A 12 18.88 15.00 0.49
C ARG A 12 17.95 13.99 1.15
N VAL A 13 17.67 14.20 2.42
CA VAL A 13 16.85 13.32 3.24
C VAL A 13 15.65 14.10 3.80
N GLU A 14 14.47 13.54 3.63
CA GLU A 14 13.23 14.04 4.23
C GLU A 14 12.48 12.87 4.88
N THR A 15 11.60 13.15 5.85
CA THR A 15 10.85 12.12 6.56
C THR A 15 9.36 12.36 6.50
N TYR A 16 8.60 11.28 6.31
CA TYR A 16 7.15 11.28 6.44
C TYR A 16 6.74 10.20 7.43
N ALA A 17 6.05 10.60 8.50
CA ALA A 17 5.61 9.71 9.57
C ALA A 17 6.75 8.84 10.16
N GLY A 18 7.99 9.33 10.17
CA GLY A 18 9.17 8.61 10.61
C GLY A 18 9.79 7.68 9.56
N ILE A 19 9.18 7.53 8.40
CA ILE A 19 9.77 6.83 7.26
C ILE A 19 10.76 7.78 6.58
N VAL A 20 11.98 7.31 6.38
CA VAL A 20 13.06 8.07 5.77
C VAL A 20 13.04 7.89 4.26
N PHE A 21 13.02 9.00 3.54
CA PHE A 21 13.18 9.08 2.10
C PHE A 21 14.48 9.80 1.77
N ALA A 22 15.17 9.34 0.76
CA ALA A 22 16.42 9.95 0.32
C ALA A 22 16.50 10.04 -1.21
N THR A 23 17.15 11.09 -1.72
CA THR A 23 17.44 11.24 -3.12
C THR A 23 18.82 11.83 -3.32
N TRP A 24 19.54 11.37 -4.35
CA TRP A 24 20.77 11.99 -4.83
C TRP A 24 20.51 13.03 -5.94
N ALA A 25 19.31 13.06 -6.50
CA ALA A 25 18.96 14.06 -7.51
C ALA A 25 18.77 15.43 -6.85
N THR A 26 19.53 16.40 -7.31
CA THR A 26 19.53 17.76 -6.76
C THR A 26 18.29 18.56 -7.18
N ASP A 27 17.67 18.17 -8.28
CA ASP A 27 16.48 18.76 -8.89
C ASP A 27 15.18 18.04 -8.51
N ALA A 28 15.25 16.99 -7.65
CA ALA A 28 14.07 16.27 -7.21
C ALA A 28 13.08 17.19 -6.46
N PRO A 29 11.76 16.99 -6.61
CA PRO A 29 10.75 17.73 -5.86
C PRO A 29 10.91 17.49 -4.35
N SER A 30 10.24 18.30 -3.54
CA SER A 30 10.09 18.00 -2.11
C SER A 30 9.35 16.68 -1.91
N LEU A 31 9.59 16.00 -0.79
CA LEU A 31 8.85 14.78 -0.45
C LEU A 31 7.35 15.03 -0.39
N GLU A 32 6.95 16.23 0.04
CA GLU A 32 5.55 16.63 0.06
C GLU A 32 4.93 16.61 -1.34
N ALA A 33 5.57 17.23 -2.31
CA ALA A 33 5.12 17.24 -3.70
C ALA A 33 5.16 15.83 -4.32
N TYR A 34 6.22 15.05 -4.01
CA TYR A 34 6.38 13.68 -4.49
C TYR A 34 5.25 12.76 -4.04
N LEU A 35 4.93 12.75 -2.75
CA LEU A 35 3.84 11.96 -2.19
C LEU A 35 2.47 12.52 -2.57
N GLY A 36 2.35 13.85 -2.71
CA GLY A 36 1.13 14.51 -3.10
C GLY A 36 -0.09 14.09 -2.28
N ASP A 37 -1.21 13.95 -2.95
CA ASP A 37 -2.49 13.53 -2.33
C ASP A 37 -2.47 12.09 -1.77
N ALA A 38 -1.50 11.26 -2.14
CA ALA A 38 -1.37 9.92 -1.56
C ALA A 38 -1.21 9.96 -0.03
N ARG A 39 -0.59 11.03 0.52
CA ARG A 39 -0.47 11.22 1.98
C ARG A 39 -1.81 11.19 2.69
N TRP A 40 -2.85 11.75 2.08
CA TRP A 40 -4.17 11.82 2.69
C TRP A 40 -4.71 10.42 3.08
N TYR A 41 -4.43 9.44 2.26
CA TYR A 41 -4.77 8.03 2.51
C TYR A 41 -3.76 7.34 3.42
N LEU A 42 -2.47 7.56 3.18
CA LEU A 42 -1.39 6.96 3.96
C LEU A 42 -1.43 7.39 5.43
N ASP A 43 -1.90 8.59 5.72
CA ASP A 43 -2.12 9.06 7.09
C ASP A 43 -3.10 8.16 7.86
N THR A 44 -4.05 7.50 7.19
CA THR A 44 -4.95 6.54 7.84
C THR A 44 -4.25 5.30 8.36
N LEU A 45 -3.00 5.08 7.94
CA LEU A 45 -2.14 4.00 8.40
C LEU A 45 -1.03 4.52 9.33
N PHE A 46 -0.30 5.56 8.90
CA PHE A 46 0.94 5.97 9.57
C PHE A 46 0.74 7.05 10.64
N ASN A 47 -0.32 7.87 10.53
CA ASN A 47 -0.53 9.06 11.37
C ASN A 47 -1.82 9.02 12.22
N ARG A 48 -2.36 7.85 12.49
CA ARG A 48 -3.60 7.70 13.25
C ARG A 48 -3.52 8.20 14.69
N ARG A 49 -2.37 7.98 15.35
CA ARG A 49 -2.19 8.21 16.77
C ARG A 49 -1.06 9.22 17.03
N ASP A 50 -1.19 9.97 18.11
CA ASP A 50 -0.19 10.96 18.54
C ASP A 50 1.15 10.29 18.88
N GLY A 51 1.13 9.10 19.49
CA GLY A 51 2.31 8.30 19.78
C GLY A 51 3.04 7.76 18.55
N GLY A 52 2.39 7.82 17.38
CA GLY A 52 2.92 7.30 16.12
C GLY A 52 2.98 5.79 16.06
N MET A 53 3.73 5.30 15.07
CA MET A 53 3.87 3.87 14.80
C MET A 53 5.25 3.36 15.22
N GLN A 54 5.31 2.09 15.60
CA GLN A 54 6.52 1.31 15.79
C GLN A 54 6.62 0.27 14.68
N ALA A 55 7.76 0.23 13.99
CA ALA A 55 8.05 -0.81 13.02
C ALA A 55 8.85 -1.94 13.70
N LEU A 56 8.37 -3.17 13.56
CA LEU A 56 9.07 -4.38 13.99
C LEU A 56 9.56 -5.15 12.77
N GLY A 57 10.78 -5.63 12.84
CA GLY A 57 11.41 -6.37 11.75
C GLY A 57 12.70 -5.70 11.29
N PRO A 58 13.11 -5.87 10.03
CA PRO A 58 12.37 -6.56 8.97
C PRO A 58 12.49 -8.09 9.01
N MET A 59 11.43 -8.78 8.60
CA MET A 59 11.55 -10.11 8.01
C MET A 59 12.10 -9.95 6.60
N LYS A 60 13.09 -10.76 6.22
CA LYS A 60 13.74 -10.67 4.91
C LYS A 60 13.72 -12.01 4.23
N TRP A 61 13.41 -12.02 2.94
CA TRP A 61 13.50 -13.23 2.12
C TRP A 61 13.77 -12.87 0.67
N LEU A 62 14.16 -13.86 -0.11
CA LEU A 62 14.55 -13.71 -1.49
C LEU A 62 13.64 -14.58 -2.38
N GLU A 63 13.10 -13.99 -3.44
CA GLU A 63 12.20 -14.67 -4.37
C GLU A 63 12.69 -14.56 -5.81
N PRO A 64 12.52 -15.60 -6.63
CA PRO A 64 12.84 -15.56 -8.05
C PRO A 64 11.74 -14.85 -8.85
N VAL A 65 11.48 -13.58 -8.52
CA VAL A 65 10.42 -12.77 -9.10
C VAL A 65 10.94 -11.40 -9.54
N ASN A 66 10.29 -10.80 -10.52
CA ASN A 66 10.50 -9.40 -10.85
C ASN A 66 9.80 -8.51 -9.81
N TRP A 67 10.46 -7.49 -9.30
CA TRP A 67 9.93 -6.61 -8.25
C TRP A 67 8.61 -5.93 -8.61
N LYS A 68 8.37 -5.67 -9.91
CA LYS A 68 7.14 -5.02 -10.39
C LYS A 68 5.90 -5.89 -10.20
N THR A 69 6.05 -7.23 -10.20
CA THR A 69 4.90 -8.14 -10.00
C THR A 69 4.23 -7.92 -8.64
N MET A 70 5.03 -7.68 -7.60
CA MET A 70 4.49 -7.35 -6.28
C MET A 70 3.78 -6.00 -6.25
N VAL A 71 4.37 -4.98 -6.89
CA VAL A 71 3.77 -3.63 -6.93
C VAL A 71 2.46 -3.66 -7.72
N ASP A 72 2.43 -4.37 -8.83
CA ASP A 72 1.25 -4.60 -9.66
C ASP A 72 0.13 -5.26 -8.84
N ASN A 73 0.44 -6.35 -8.16
CA ASN A 73 -0.48 -7.07 -7.29
C ASN A 73 -1.02 -6.20 -6.14
N CYS A 74 -0.17 -5.37 -5.53
CA CYS A 74 -0.58 -4.46 -4.46
C CYS A 74 -1.28 -3.18 -4.95
N SER A 75 -1.52 -3.05 -6.26
CA SER A 75 -2.22 -1.91 -6.84
C SER A 75 -3.73 -2.10 -6.94
N ASP A 76 -4.25 -3.29 -6.67
CA ASP A 76 -5.68 -3.59 -6.70
C ASP A 76 -6.15 -4.42 -5.50
N ASN A 77 -7.47 -4.63 -5.43
CA ASN A 77 -8.12 -5.54 -4.51
C ASN A 77 -8.91 -6.65 -5.24
N TYR A 78 -9.06 -6.58 -6.56
CA TYR A 78 -9.92 -7.53 -7.29
C TYR A 78 -9.29 -8.92 -7.45
N HIS A 79 -7.96 -9.06 -7.27
CA HIS A 79 -7.32 -10.36 -7.24
C HIS A 79 -7.71 -11.16 -5.97
N VAL A 80 -8.06 -10.48 -4.87
CA VAL A 80 -8.36 -11.11 -3.58
C VAL A 80 -9.41 -12.22 -3.67
N PRO A 81 -10.59 -12.01 -4.31
CA PRO A 81 -11.60 -13.05 -4.42
C PRO A 81 -11.21 -14.24 -5.32
N THR A 82 -10.20 -14.10 -6.14
CA THR A 82 -9.70 -15.18 -7.00
C THR A 82 -8.45 -15.82 -6.42
N THR A 83 -7.39 -15.06 -6.22
CA THR A 83 -6.09 -15.53 -5.71
C THR A 83 -6.20 -16.07 -4.29
N HIS A 84 -6.87 -15.32 -3.39
CA HIS A 84 -6.97 -15.66 -1.97
C HIS A 84 -8.30 -16.31 -1.58
N GLN A 85 -9.04 -16.88 -2.53
CA GLN A 85 -10.36 -17.42 -2.24
C GLN A 85 -10.36 -18.49 -1.13
N SER A 86 -9.41 -19.41 -1.18
CA SER A 86 -9.30 -20.49 -0.19
C SER A 86 -8.91 -19.93 1.18
N SER A 87 -7.92 -19.07 1.24
CA SER A 87 -7.45 -18.42 2.46
C SER A 87 -8.53 -17.53 3.09
N ALA A 88 -9.25 -16.76 2.26
CA ALA A 88 -10.38 -15.93 2.71
C ALA A 88 -11.53 -16.78 3.27
N ARG A 89 -11.85 -17.93 2.66
CA ARG A 89 -12.87 -18.87 3.18
C ARG A 89 -12.49 -19.46 4.54
N VAL A 90 -11.23 -19.84 4.72
CA VAL A 90 -10.73 -20.34 6.02
C VAL A 90 -10.90 -19.26 7.07
N GLN A 91 -10.50 -18.03 6.79
CA GLN A 91 -10.60 -16.92 7.74
C GLN A 91 -12.07 -16.57 8.06
N THR A 92 -12.95 -16.47 7.05
CA THR A 92 -14.37 -16.17 7.30
C THR A 92 -15.02 -17.27 8.11
N ARG A 93 -14.72 -18.54 7.84
CA ARG A 93 -15.20 -19.68 8.64
C ARG A 93 -14.68 -19.63 10.07
N TYR A 94 -13.40 -19.35 10.25
CA TYR A 94 -12.77 -19.22 11.57
C TYR A 94 -13.39 -18.09 12.39
N LEU A 95 -13.67 -16.96 11.76
CA LEU A 95 -14.31 -15.81 12.39
C LEU A 95 -15.84 -15.96 12.50
N GLY A 96 -16.42 -17.02 11.91
CA GLY A 96 -17.87 -17.25 11.87
C GLY A 96 -18.63 -16.20 11.05
N ARG A 97 -17.98 -15.56 10.08
CA ARG A 97 -18.59 -14.61 9.17
C ARG A 97 -19.15 -15.32 7.94
N PRO A 98 -20.24 -14.81 7.34
CA PRO A 98 -20.69 -15.32 6.06
C PRO A 98 -19.62 -15.12 5.00
N HIS A 99 -19.43 -16.11 4.15
CA HIS A 99 -18.58 -15.96 2.98
C HIS A 99 -19.29 -15.04 1.97
N LEU A 100 -18.66 -13.93 1.61
CA LEU A 100 -19.18 -13.08 0.57
C LEU A 100 -19.05 -13.79 -0.79
N SER A 101 -20.12 -13.78 -1.58
CA SER A 101 -20.06 -14.26 -2.95
C SER A 101 -19.11 -13.38 -3.79
N HIS A 102 -18.64 -13.90 -4.93
CA HIS A 102 -17.86 -13.07 -5.86
C HIS A 102 -18.63 -11.80 -6.25
N LYS A 103 -19.94 -11.92 -6.51
CA LYS A 103 -20.79 -10.77 -6.82
C LYS A 103 -20.76 -9.73 -5.71
N ASP A 104 -20.98 -10.13 -4.46
CA ASP A 104 -20.99 -9.19 -3.32
C ASP A 104 -19.62 -8.52 -3.13
N GLN A 105 -18.54 -9.22 -3.45
CA GLN A 105 -17.19 -8.67 -3.39
C GLN A 105 -16.97 -7.63 -4.48
N PHE A 106 -17.44 -7.88 -5.71
CA PHE A 106 -17.31 -6.94 -6.82
C PHE A 106 -18.23 -5.73 -6.70
N GLU A 107 -19.34 -5.85 -5.99
CA GLU A 107 -20.24 -4.74 -5.66
C GLU A 107 -19.79 -3.97 -4.39
N SER A 108 -18.72 -4.40 -3.76
CA SER A 108 -18.17 -3.74 -2.57
C SER A 108 -17.76 -2.30 -2.89
N PRO A 109 -17.96 -1.34 -1.97
CA PRO A 109 -17.59 0.06 -2.16
C PRO A 109 -16.06 0.26 -2.04
N ASN A 110 -15.31 -0.46 -2.85
CA ASN A 110 -13.88 -0.30 -2.99
C ASN A 110 -13.58 0.70 -4.11
N ARG A 111 -12.61 1.55 -3.87
CA ARG A 111 -12.14 2.57 -4.79
C ARG A 111 -10.65 2.40 -5.04
N HIS A 112 -10.22 2.78 -6.23
CA HIS A 112 -8.82 2.87 -6.60
C HIS A 112 -8.44 4.34 -6.72
N VAL A 113 -7.27 4.69 -6.26
CA VAL A 113 -6.72 6.04 -6.34
C VAL A 113 -5.28 5.97 -6.81
N PHE A 114 -4.91 6.90 -7.67
CA PHE A 114 -3.52 7.04 -8.09
C PHE A 114 -3.10 8.51 -8.10
N VAL A 115 -1.86 8.73 -7.67
CA VAL A 115 -1.20 10.03 -7.62
C VAL A 115 0.29 9.83 -7.80
N ASN A 116 0.93 10.51 -8.73
CA ASN A 116 2.39 10.51 -8.93
C ASN A 116 3.03 9.11 -9.02
N GLY A 117 2.30 8.12 -9.54
CA GLY A 117 2.75 6.72 -9.58
C GLY A 117 2.45 5.93 -8.31
N HIS A 118 2.04 6.57 -7.23
CA HIS A 118 1.51 5.88 -6.04
C HIS A 118 0.14 5.33 -6.34
N SER A 119 -0.10 4.08 -5.95
CA SER A 119 -1.37 3.39 -6.15
C SER A 119 -1.98 3.05 -4.80
N LEU A 120 -3.24 3.37 -4.62
CA LEU A 120 -3.94 3.11 -3.37
C LEU A 120 -5.30 2.49 -3.66
N THR A 121 -5.70 1.57 -2.82
CA THR A 121 -7.07 1.09 -2.78
C THR A 121 -7.65 1.37 -1.40
N PHE A 122 -8.89 1.72 -1.33
CA PHE A 122 -9.57 1.84 -0.06
C PHE A 122 -11.02 1.39 -0.17
N ARG A 123 -11.53 0.90 0.93
CA ARG A 123 -12.95 0.63 1.09
C ARG A 123 -13.59 1.82 1.79
N GLU A 124 -14.64 2.35 1.18
CA GLU A 124 -15.52 3.29 1.86
C GLU A 124 -16.49 2.50 2.75
N ALA A 125 -16.20 2.46 4.05
CA ALA A 125 -17.03 1.76 5.00
C ALA A 125 -18.16 2.67 5.51
N PRO A 126 -19.36 2.13 5.76
CA PRO A 126 -20.37 2.83 6.55
C PRO A 126 -19.82 3.18 7.94
N ASP A 127 -20.37 4.24 8.55
CA ASP A 127 -20.04 4.59 9.92
C ASP A 127 -20.24 3.38 10.84
N ASN A 128 -19.38 3.28 11.85
CA ASN A 128 -19.38 2.18 12.82
C ASN A 128 -19.09 0.79 12.24
N THR A 129 -18.55 0.71 11.01
CA THR A 129 -18.06 -0.58 10.50
C THR A 129 -16.88 -1.06 11.34
N PRO A 130 -16.98 -2.26 11.94
CA PRO A 130 -15.89 -2.78 12.76
C PRO A 130 -14.58 -2.86 11.98
N ARG A 131 -13.49 -2.44 12.62
CA ARG A 131 -12.14 -2.65 12.08
C ARG A 131 -11.73 -4.11 12.27
N TYR A 132 -10.88 -4.55 11.38
CA TYR A 132 -10.53 -5.94 11.27
C TYR A 132 -9.07 -6.09 10.93
N VAL A 133 -8.41 -6.97 11.65
CA VAL A 133 -7.05 -7.42 11.36
C VAL A 133 -7.13 -8.84 10.84
N HIS A 134 -6.52 -9.12 9.70
CA HIS A 134 -6.49 -10.48 9.15
C HIS A 134 -5.92 -11.48 10.16
N GLY A 135 -6.48 -12.69 10.20
CA GLY A 135 -6.07 -13.73 11.14
C GLY A 135 -6.56 -13.54 12.59
N MET A 136 -7.36 -12.52 12.86
CA MET A 136 -7.94 -12.27 14.18
C MET A 136 -9.00 -13.33 14.51
N SER A 137 -8.91 -13.91 15.71
CA SER A 137 -9.92 -14.84 16.24
C SER A 137 -11.16 -14.10 16.73
N LYS A 138 -12.26 -14.83 16.97
CA LYS A 138 -13.47 -14.27 17.57
C LYS A 138 -13.19 -13.64 18.94
N ASP A 139 -12.37 -14.30 19.75
CA ASP A 139 -12.08 -13.86 21.12
C ASP A 139 -11.28 -12.55 21.13
N THR A 140 -10.39 -12.36 20.17
CA THR A 140 -9.58 -11.14 20.04
C THR A 140 -10.32 -10.02 19.31
N PHE A 141 -11.39 -10.32 18.57
CA PHE A 141 -12.14 -9.33 17.82
C PHE A 141 -12.80 -8.28 18.73
N ALA A 142 -13.51 -8.71 19.76
CA ALA A 142 -14.18 -7.81 20.69
C ALA A 142 -13.18 -6.87 21.39
N LEU A 143 -12.05 -7.43 21.84
CA LEU A 143 -10.98 -6.65 22.46
C LEU A 143 -10.42 -5.58 21.49
N PHE A 144 -10.21 -5.96 20.24
CA PHE A 144 -9.72 -5.05 19.22
C PHE A 144 -10.73 -3.94 18.90
N GLN A 145 -12.03 -4.27 18.82
CA GLN A 145 -13.08 -3.28 18.60
C GLN A 145 -13.15 -2.27 19.75
N GLN A 146 -13.12 -2.74 21.01
CA GLN A 146 -13.10 -1.85 22.18
C GLN A 146 -11.90 -0.87 22.13
N TYR A 147 -10.71 -1.37 21.78
CA TYR A 147 -9.54 -0.55 21.61
C TYR A 147 -9.73 0.47 20.48
N TYR A 148 -10.24 0.04 19.35
CA TYR A 148 -10.48 0.89 18.20
C TYR A 148 -11.48 2.03 18.52
N GLU A 149 -12.59 1.71 19.18
CA GLU A 149 -13.58 2.67 19.60
C GLU A 149 -13.04 3.67 20.64
N ALA A 150 -12.28 3.18 21.61
CA ALA A 150 -11.65 4.03 22.62
C ALA A 150 -10.64 5.03 22.02
N THR A 151 -10.00 4.67 20.92
CA THR A 151 -9.02 5.55 20.26
C THR A 151 -9.62 6.45 19.17
N LEU A 152 -10.86 6.19 18.77
CA LEU A 152 -11.51 6.89 17.67
C LEU A 152 -11.56 8.41 17.83
N PRO A 153 -11.86 8.99 19.02
CA PRO A 153 -11.86 10.46 19.20
C PRO A 153 -10.51 11.11 18.90
N GLU A 154 -9.40 10.45 19.24
CA GLU A 154 -8.07 10.93 18.88
C GLU A 154 -7.84 10.86 17.37
N VAL A 155 -8.23 9.75 16.74
CA VAL A 155 -8.09 9.57 15.29
C VAL A 155 -8.92 10.62 14.52
N GLU A 156 -10.14 10.92 14.98
CA GLU A 156 -10.98 11.95 14.37
C GLU A 156 -10.37 13.35 14.50
N ARG A 157 -9.82 13.67 15.64
CA ARG A 157 -9.12 14.94 15.86
C ARG A 157 -7.93 15.09 14.90
N ARG A 158 -7.23 13.99 14.61
CA ARG A 158 -6.02 13.98 13.76
C ARG A 158 -6.34 13.94 12.27
N LEU A 159 -7.33 13.18 11.87
CA LEU A 159 -7.56 12.84 10.46
C LEU A 159 -8.87 13.43 9.90
N GLY A 160 -9.72 13.97 10.77
CA GLY A 160 -11.09 14.30 10.41
C GLY A 160 -12.02 13.06 10.38
N SER A 161 -13.31 13.30 10.53
CA SER A 161 -14.31 12.23 10.70
C SER A 161 -14.37 11.28 9.50
N LEU A 162 -14.32 11.81 8.27
CA LEU A 162 -14.38 10.99 7.05
C LEU A 162 -13.27 9.94 7.02
N ARG A 163 -12.01 10.35 7.20
CA ARG A 163 -10.86 9.43 7.18
C ARG A 163 -10.88 8.46 8.37
N ALA A 164 -11.19 8.98 9.54
CA ALA A 164 -11.20 8.19 10.77
C ALA A 164 -12.20 7.05 10.73
N ARG A 165 -13.42 7.32 10.24
CA ARG A 165 -14.55 6.37 10.28
C ARG A 165 -14.72 5.56 9.01
N ARG A 166 -14.59 6.21 7.85
CA ARG A 166 -15.06 5.63 6.58
C ARG A 166 -13.97 5.16 5.65
N VAL A 167 -12.75 5.72 5.70
CA VAL A 167 -11.65 5.35 4.81
C VAL A 167 -10.85 4.19 5.41
N GLN A 168 -10.98 3.00 4.82
CA GLN A 168 -10.21 1.82 5.19
C GLN A 168 -9.23 1.49 4.08
N LEU A 169 -7.97 1.91 4.26
CA LEU A 169 -6.91 1.65 3.29
C LEU A 169 -6.70 0.13 3.12
N GLY A 170 -6.72 -0.31 1.87
CA GLY A 170 -6.44 -1.68 1.43
C GLY A 170 -5.05 -1.81 0.84
N ASN A 171 -4.95 -2.54 -0.26
CA ASN A 171 -3.71 -2.67 -1.01
C ASN A 171 -3.23 -1.29 -1.48
N HIS A 172 -1.93 -1.07 -1.41
CA HIS A 172 -1.33 0.19 -1.82
C HIS A 172 0.13 0.04 -2.16
N SER A 173 0.62 0.95 -2.99
CA SER A 173 2.04 1.09 -3.28
C SER A 173 2.49 2.54 -3.19
N ILE A 174 3.68 2.73 -2.67
CA ILE A 174 4.43 3.98 -2.72
C ILE A 174 5.50 3.77 -3.79
N PHE A 175 5.37 4.48 -4.92
CA PHE A 175 6.33 4.34 -6.02
C PHE A 175 7.77 4.59 -5.54
N PRO A 176 8.78 3.84 -6.00
CA PRO A 176 8.63 2.74 -6.97
C PRO A 176 8.27 1.39 -6.34
N ASN A 177 8.68 1.08 -5.12
CA ASN A 177 8.77 -0.28 -4.61
C ASN A 177 8.37 -0.45 -3.14
N GLY A 178 7.75 0.55 -2.54
CA GLY A 178 7.12 0.44 -1.22
C GLY A 178 5.68 -0.04 -1.35
N VAL A 179 5.27 -1.05 -0.59
CA VAL A 179 3.91 -1.61 -0.67
C VAL A 179 3.38 -2.03 0.69
N LEU A 180 2.09 -2.23 0.78
CA LEU A 180 1.32 -2.91 1.82
C LEU A 180 1.84 -2.66 3.25
N GLY A 181 1.38 -1.58 3.87
CA GLY A 181 1.90 -1.16 5.15
C GLY A 181 3.32 -0.61 5.00
N PHE A 182 4.31 -1.37 5.45
CA PHE A 182 5.71 -1.01 5.30
C PHE A 182 6.51 -2.22 4.82
N ARG A 183 6.47 -2.45 3.51
CA ARG A 183 7.21 -3.50 2.83
C ARG A 183 7.99 -2.91 1.66
N LEU A 184 9.19 -3.41 1.43
CA LEU A 184 10.04 -3.00 0.31
C LEU A 184 10.33 -4.19 -0.59
N ALA A 185 10.18 -3.97 -1.90
CA ALA A 185 10.60 -4.91 -2.93
C ALA A 185 11.93 -4.44 -3.53
N LEU A 186 13.04 -5.00 -3.09
CA LEU A 186 14.38 -4.57 -3.48
C LEU A 186 14.91 -5.45 -4.60
N PRO A 187 15.01 -4.96 -5.84
CA PRO A 187 15.50 -5.76 -6.96
C PRO A 187 16.96 -6.18 -6.75
N ARG A 188 17.23 -7.46 -6.96
CA ARG A 188 18.56 -8.06 -7.02
C ARG A 188 18.89 -8.53 -8.44
N GLY A 189 18.28 -7.87 -9.41
CA GLY A 189 18.32 -8.18 -10.84
C GLY A 189 16.92 -8.29 -11.42
N PRO A 190 16.77 -8.56 -12.71
CA PRO A 190 15.47 -8.56 -13.38
C PRO A 190 14.56 -9.73 -12.97
N LEU A 191 15.12 -10.79 -12.41
CA LEU A 191 14.42 -12.03 -12.06
C LEU A 191 14.56 -12.42 -10.59
N GLN A 192 15.01 -11.52 -9.75
CA GLN A 192 15.18 -11.79 -8.33
C GLN A 192 14.90 -10.53 -7.52
N THR A 193 14.14 -10.68 -6.45
CA THR A 193 13.76 -9.60 -5.54
C THR A 193 13.95 -10.04 -4.09
N GLU A 194 14.57 -9.18 -3.31
CA GLU A 194 14.64 -9.31 -1.85
C GLU A 194 13.50 -8.50 -1.24
N PHE A 195 12.70 -9.15 -0.42
CA PHE A 195 11.60 -8.51 0.29
C PHE A 195 12.00 -8.19 1.73
N TRP A 196 11.62 -7.00 2.16
CA TRP A 196 11.71 -6.56 3.55
C TRP A 196 10.32 -6.22 4.05
N HIS A 197 9.83 -6.96 5.02
CA HIS A 197 8.51 -6.75 5.61
C HIS A 197 8.63 -6.31 7.07
N PHE A 198 7.99 -5.20 7.40
CA PHE A 198 7.90 -4.66 8.74
C PHE A 198 6.45 -4.75 9.22
N VAL A 199 6.26 -5.19 10.46
CA VAL A 199 4.96 -5.13 11.12
C VAL A 199 4.82 -3.76 11.78
N LEU A 200 3.77 -3.03 11.42
CA LEU A 200 3.49 -1.72 12.01
C LEU A 200 2.54 -1.87 13.19
N LEU A 201 2.94 -1.31 14.32
CA LEU A 201 2.17 -1.29 15.56
C LEU A 201 1.96 0.15 16.03
N GLU A 202 0.77 0.47 16.50
CA GLU A 202 0.56 1.74 17.21
C GLU A 202 1.40 1.72 18.50
N LYS A 203 2.30 2.70 18.65
CA LYS A 203 3.33 2.68 19.70
C LYS A 203 2.75 2.63 21.11
N ASP A 204 1.64 3.34 21.32
CA ASP A 204 0.96 3.45 22.62
C ASP A 204 -0.16 2.40 22.81
N ALA A 205 -0.32 1.45 21.87
CA ALA A 205 -1.29 0.39 22.02
C ALA A 205 -0.92 -0.55 23.16
N PRO A 206 -1.90 -1.11 23.89
CA PRO A 206 -1.65 -2.18 24.87
C PRO A 206 -0.93 -3.36 24.24
N GLU A 207 -0.10 -4.06 24.99
CA GLU A 207 0.68 -5.20 24.46
C GLU A 207 -0.22 -6.32 23.92
N THR A 208 -1.39 -6.52 24.50
CA THR A 208 -2.39 -7.47 24.00
C THR A 208 -2.85 -7.13 22.59
N ILE A 209 -3.07 -5.85 22.28
CA ILE A 209 -3.42 -5.37 20.94
C ILE A 209 -2.24 -5.51 19.98
N LYS A 210 -1.03 -5.15 20.42
CA LYS A 210 0.20 -5.34 19.62
C LYS A 210 0.40 -6.81 19.26
N GLN A 211 0.14 -7.71 20.18
CA GLN A 211 0.25 -9.15 19.93
C GLN A 211 -0.77 -9.64 18.89
N VAL A 212 -2.02 -9.18 18.96
CA VAL A 212 -3.05 -9.50 17.95
C VAL A 212 -2.60 -9.08 16.56
N ILE A 213 -2.09 -7.85 16.43
CA ILE A 213 -1.61 -7.32 15.15
C ILE A 213 -0.38 -8.09 14.66
N ARG A 214 0.58 -8.39 15.53
CA ARG A 214 1.78 -9.19 15.18
C ARG A 214 1.41 -10.57 14.64
N ILE A 215 0.57 -11.28 15.37
CA ILE A 215 0.13 -12.64 14.97
C ILE A 215 -0.63 -12.57 13.64
N GLY A 216 -1.57 -11.64 13.51
CA GLY A 216 -2.35 -11.47 12.29
C GLY A 216 -1.47 -11.12 11.08
N SER A 217 -0.53 -10.19 11.25
CA SER A 217 0.40 -9.81 10.18
C SER A 217 1.29 -10.98 9.74
N GLN A 218 1.83 -11.74 10.70
CA GLN A 218 2.66 -12.91 10.38
C GLN A 218 1.88 -14.03 9.72
N ALA A 219 0.67 -14.31 10.20
CA ALA A 219 -0.18 -15.38 9.68
C ALA A 219 -0.64 -15.12 8.24
N ASN A 220 -0.71 -13.86 7.81
CA ASN A 220 -1.20 -13.52 6.46
C ASN A 220 -0.09 -13.06 5.52
N ASN A 221 0.77 -12.18 5.98
CA ASN A 221 1.75 -11.45 5.15
C ASN A 221 3.20 -11.72 5.55
N GLY A 222 3.45 -12.67 6.47
CA GLY A 222 4.79 -13.16 6.74
C GLY A 222 5.28 -14.11 5.63
N VAL A 223 6.55 -14.49 5.67
CA VAL A 223 7.21 -15.36 4.66
C VAL A 223 6.41 -16.65 4.38
N ALA A 224 5.78 -17.23 5.42
CA ALA A 224 4.91 -18.41 5.32
C ALA A 224 3.42 -18.05 5.54
N GLY A 225 3.06 -16.79 5.31
CA GLY A 225 1.69 -16.32 5.50
C GLY A 225 0.74 -16.84 4.44
N LEU A 226 -0.51 -17.05 4.81
CA LEU A 226 -1.52 -17.63 3.92
C LEU A 226 -1.72 -16.82 2.64
N PHE A 227 -1.81 -15.50 2.75
CA PHE A 227 -1.98 -14.63 1.58
C PHE A 227 -0.67 -14.47 0.81
N GLU A 228 0.45 -14.34 1.54
CA GLU A 228 1.75 -14.18 0.93
C GLU A 228 2.12 -15.33 0.00
N GLN A 229 1.84 -16.58 0.42
CA GLN A 229 2.18 -17.75 -0.41
C GLN A 229 1.33 -17.82 -1.68
N ASP A 230 0.04 -17.46 -1.60
CA ASP A 230 -0.82 -17.38 -2.77
C ASP A 230 -0.27 -16.34 -3.79
N ASP A 231 0.12 -15.18 -3.30
CA ASP A 231 0.68 -14.09 -4.11
C ASP A 231 2.03 -14.46 -4.70
N VAL A 232 2.94 -14.98 -3.90
CA VAL A 232 4.30 -15.35 -4.33
C VAL A 232 4.28 -16.41 -5.43
N ASP A 233 3.37 -17.39 -5.35
CA ASP A 233 3.24 -18.37 -6.42
C ASP A 233 2.83 -17.70 -7.74
N ASN A 234 1.85 -16.81 -7.71
CA ASN A 234 1.46 -16.03 -8.89
C ASN A 234 2.62 -15.19 -9.44
N TRP A 235 3.34 -14.47 -8.58
CA TRP A 235 4.48 -13.64 -9.02
C TRP A 235 5.59 -14.47 -9.66
N ARG A 236 5.87 -15.67 -9.13
CA ARG A 236 6.84 -16.61 -9.71
C ARG A 236 6.38 -17.07 -11.09
N GLN A 237 5.11 -17.45 -11.23
CA GLN A 237 4.54 -17.91 -12.50
C GLN A 237 4.54 -16.80 -13.55
N VAL A 238 4.11 -15.59 -13.20
CA VAL A 238 4.15 -14.42 -14.10
C VAL A 238 5.57 -14.10 -14.53
N THR A 239 6.52 -14.09 -13.60
CA THR A 239 7.93 -13.84 -13.90
C THR A 239 8.50 -14.91 -14.81
N ALA A 240 8.18 -16.19 -14.58
CA ALA A 240 8.62 -17.29 -15.42
C ALA A 240 8.01 -17.21 -16.84
N ALA A 241 6.69 -16.95 -16.91
CA ALA A 241 5.98 -16.82 -18.18
C ALA A 241 6.50 -15.64 -19.02
N SER A 242 6.83 -14.51 -18.40
CA SER A 242 7.36 -13.33 -19.10
C SER A 242 8.68 -13.57 -19.84
N ARG A 243 9.41 -14.63 -19.49
CA ARG A 243 10.65 -15.05 -20.17
C ARG A 243 10.40 -15.79 -21.49
N SER A 244 9.18 -16.25 -21.74
CA SER A 244 8.87 -17.00 -22.94
C SER A 244 8.90 -16.10 -24.19
N ARG A 245 9.29 -16.69 -25.34
CA ARG A 245 9.27 -15.96 -26.61
C ARG A 245 7.84 -15.59 -27.04
N LEU A 246 6.85 -16.39 -26.62
CA LEU A 246 5.45 -16.17 -26.96
C LEU A 246 4.87 -15.01 -26.16
N SER A 247 5.05 -14.97 -24.84
CA SER A 247 4.49 -13.91 -24.00
C SER A 247 5.01 -12.51 -24.37
N ARG A 248 6.24 -12.41 -24.89
CA ARG A 248 6.79 -11.15 -25.40
C ARG A 248 6.09 -10.63 -26.66
N ARG A 249 5.31 -11.47 -27.34
CA ARG A 249 4.58 -11.11 -28.59
C ARG A 249 3.10 -10.84 -28.32
N VAL A 250 2.62 -11.21 -27.16
CA VAL A 250 1.24 -11.00 -26.76
C VAL A 250 1.19 -9.73 -25.91
N PRO A 251 0.54 -8.65 -26.37
CA PRO A 251 0.38 -7.46 -25.57
C PRO A 251 -0.49 -7.78 -24.34
N GLN A 252 -0.11 -7.19 -23.21
CA GLN A 252 -0.98 -7.22 -22.02
C GLN A 252 -2.10 -6.19 -22.21
N ASP A 253 -3.32 -6.61 -21.97
CA ASP A 253 -4.48 -5.73 -21.98
C ASP A 253 -4.74 -5.22 -20.55
N LEU A 254 -4.47 -3.97 -20.32
CA LEU A 254 -4.76 -3.25 -19.08
C LEU A 254 -5.92 -2.26 -19.27
N SER A 255 -6.90 -2.57 -20.11
CA SER A 255 -7.99 -1.65 -20.46
C SER A 255 -9.12 -1.58 -19.44
N MET A 256 -9.16 -2.50 -18.48
CA MET A 256 -10.22 -2.57 -17.48
C MET A 256 -10.36 -1.25 -16.70
N GLY A 257 -11.58 -0.69 -16.70
CA GLY A 257 -11.89 0.54 -15.98
C GLY A 257 -11.46 1.83 -16.67
N ILE A 258 -11.04 1.81 -17.94
CA ILE A 258 -10.78 3.03 -18.72
C ILE A 258 -12.06 3.87 -18.80
N GLY A 259 -11.92 5.20 -18.59
CA GLY A 259 -13.04 6.15 -18.61
C GLY A 259 -13.88 6.20 -17.33
N HIS A 260 -13.52 5.41 -16.30
CA HIS A 260 -14.22 5.37 -15.02
C HIS A 260 -13.40 5.94 -13.86
N ALA A 261 -12.44 6.79 -14.12
CA ALA A 261 -11.65 7.48 -13.11
C ALA A 261 -11.65 8.99 -13.37
N GLY A 262 -11.66 9.76 -12.29
CA GLY A 262 -11.68 11.23 -12.35
C GLY A 262 -11.53 11.86 -10.98
N SER A 263 -11.78 13.15 -10.89
CA SER A 263 -11.83 13.86 -9.61
C SER A 263 -13.07 13.45 -8.80
N HIS A 264 -12.94 13.41 -7.50
CA HIS A 264 -14.02 13.11 -6.57
C HIS A 264 -14.15 14.26 -5.55
N PRO A 265 -15.38 14.67 -5.12
CA PRO A 265 -15.54 15.79 -4.20
C PRO A 265 -14.92 15.54 -2.83
N ASP A 266 -14.95 14.29 -2.33
CA ASP A 266 -14.52 13.94 -0.98
C ASP A 266 -13.15 13.23 -0.94
N TYR A 267 -12.67 12.74 -2.06
CA TYR A 267 -11.46 11.91 -2.13
C TYR A 267 -10.44 12.54 -3.08
N PRO A 268 -9.26 12.97 -2.57
CA PRO A 268 -8.25 13.61 -3.41
C PRO A 268 -7.55 12.62 -4.35
N GLY A 269 -6.89 13.17 -5.37
CA GLY A 269 -6.23 12.39 -6.42
C GLY A 269 -7.20 11.99 -7.54
N VAL A 270 -6.79 11.04 -8.37
CA VAL A 270 -7.64 10.49 -9.43
C VAL A 270 -8.28 9.20 -8.94
N VAL A 271 -9.59 9.22 -8.79
CA VAL A 271 -10.38 8.16 -8.14
C VAL A 271 -11.14 7.35 -9.16
N SER A 272 -11.06 6.03 -9.09
CA SER A 272 -11.91 5.10 -9.82
C SER A 272 -12.92 4.46 -8.88
N GLU A 273 -14.20 4.56 -9.22
CA GLU A 273 -15.29 3.95 -8.44
C GLU A 273 -15.50 2.46 -8.76
N ARG A 274 -14.78 1.95 -9.74
CA ARG A 274 -14.88 0.54 -10.12
C ARG A 274 -13.96 -0.30 -9.25
N TYR A 275 -14.52 -1.35 -8.65
CA TYR A 275 -13.74 -2.36 -7.94
C TYR A 275 -12.82 -3.12 -8.91
N ILE A 276 -13.36 -3.49 -10.07
CA ILE A 276 -12.59 -4.13 -11.15
C ILE A 276 -12.02 -3.02 -12.01
N SER A 277 -10.75 -2.73 -11.85
CA SER A 277 -10.07 -1.65 -12.55
C SER A 277 -8.56 -1.87 -12.54
N GLU A 278 -7.92 -1.62 -13.65
CA GLU A 278 -6.45 -1.62 -13.83
C GLU A 278 -5.90 -0.19 -13.94
N ASN A 279 -6.66 0.80 -13.48
CA ASN A 279 -6.21 2.19 -13.49
C ASN A 279 -4.90 2.38 -12.73
N ASN A 280 -4.77 1.75 -11.56
CA ASN A 280 -3.56 1.85 -10.73
C ASN A 280 -2.35 1.22 -11.43
N GLN A 281 -2.53 0.04 -12.04
CA GLN A 281 -1.48 -0.64 -12.81
C GLN A 281 -1.01 0.21 -13.99
N ARG A 282 -1.95 0.73 -14.80
CA ARG A 282 -1.62 1.63 -15.91
C ARG A 282 -0.81 2.84 -15.45
N HIS A 283 -1.20 3.45 -14.34
CA HIS A 283 -0.50 4.61 -13.79
C HIS A 283 0.86 4.27 -13.22
N PHE A 284 1.01 3.12 -12.59
CA PHE A 284 2.30 2.64 -12.14
C PHE A 284 3.26 2.43 -13.31
N TYR A 285 2.83 1.71 -14.36
CA TYR A 285 3.69 1.44 -15.52
C TYR A 285 3.99 2.70 -16.33
N ARG A 286 3.03 3.63 -16.47
CA ARG A 286 3.28 4.95 -17.07
C ARG A 286 4.32 5.72 -16.27
N ARG A 287 4.20 5.77 -14.94
CA ARG A 287 5.17 6.45 -14.09
C ARG A 287 6.55 5.83 -14.20
N TRP A 288 6.62 4.50 -14.22
CA TRP A 288 7.88 3.78 -14.44
C TRP A 288 8.50 4.13 -15.80
N GLU A 289 7.71 4.21 -16.87
CA GLU A 289 8.15 4.62 -18.20
C GLU A 289 8.65 6.07 -18.22
N GLU A 290 7.95 6.99 -17.57
CA GLU A 290 8.38 8.39 -17.40
C GLU A 290 9.78 8.45 -16.78
N PHE A 291 10.02 7.73 -15.69
CA PHE A 291 11.33 7.67 -15.04
C PHE A 291 12.43 7.03 -15.90
N MET A 292 12.08 6.04 -16.72
CA MET A 292 13.05 5.38 -17.60
C MET A 292 13.47 6.25 -18.79
N ASN A 293 12.64 7.20 -19.18
CA ASN A 293 12.88 8.07 -20.32
C ASN A 293 13.29 9.50 -19.94
N ALA A 294 13.13 9.91 -18.69
CA ALA A 294 13.48 11.24 -18.21
C ALA A 294 15.00 11.42 -18.10
N GLU A 295 15.47 12.59 -18.48
CA GLU A 295 16.86 13.02 -18.24
C GLU A 295 17.00 13.78 -16.90
N SER A 296 15.91 14.38 -16.43
CA SER A 296 15.83 15.15 -15.19
C SER A 296 14.44 15.06 -14.55
N TRP A 297 14.30 15.54 -13.33
CA TRP A 297 12.99 15.65 -12.68
C TRP A 297 12.05 16.64 -13.34
N ALA A 298 12.57 17.59 -14.12
CA ALA A 298 11.74 18.53 -14.88
C ALA A 298 10.88 17.83 -15.96
N ASP A 299 11.31 16.64 -16.40
CA ASP A 299 10.61 15.84 -17.40
C ASP A 299 9.51 14.97 -16.78
N ILE A 300 9.44 14.89 -15.43
CA ILE A 300 8.52 14.03 -14.70
C ILE A 300 7.36 14.86 -14.13
N PRO A 301 6.13 14.68 -14.63
CA PRO A 301 4.99 15.43 -14.15
C PRO A 301 4.70 15.16 -12.67
N ILE A 302 4.49 16.20 -11.89
CA ILE A 302 4.03 16.15 -10.49
C ILE A 302 2.64 16.76 -10.42
N ALA A 303 1.67 15.96 -9.97
CA ALA A 303 0.31 16.42 -9.80
C ALA A 303 0.22 17.45 -8.65
N PRO A 304 -0.60 18.50 -8.79
CA PRO A 304 -0.84 19.44 -7.70
C PRO A 304 -1.53 18.74 -6.53
N ILE A 305 -1.24 19.19 -5.31
CA ILE A 305 -1.91 18.73 -4.12
C ILE A 305 -3.30 19.37 -4.08
N THR A 306 -4.33 18.55 -4.01
CA THR A 306 -5.73 18.97 -3.90
C THR A 306 -6.34 18.66 -2.53
N ALA A 307 -5.71 17.76 -1.79
CA ALA A 307 -6.16 17.34 -0.47
C ALA A 307 -6.15 18.49 0.55
N ARG A 308 -7.19 18.54 1.35
CA ARG A 308 -7.19 19.32 2.61
C ARG A 308 -6.73 18.39 3.72
N PHE A 309 -5.61 18.74 4.34
CA PHE A 309 -5.06 17.99 5.47
C PHE A 309 -5.61 18.60 6.77
N GLU A 310 -6.49 17.88 7.44
CA GLU A 310 -6.88 18.16 8.81
C GLU A 310 -5.88 17.47 9.73
N GLY A 311 -5.36 18.19 10.75
CA GLY A 311 -4.34 17.65 11.64
C GLY A 311 -2.89 17.80 11.14
N THR A 312 -1.96 17.42 11.97
CA THR A 312 -0.53 17.73 11.81
C THR A 312 0.30 16.51 11.40
N ALA A 313 0.08 15.99 10.21
CA ALA A 313 1.08 15.10 9.61
C ALA A 313 2.19 15.96 9.00
N THR A 314 3.30 16.10 9.70
CA THR A 314 4.41 16.95 9.27
C THR A 314 5.43 16.11 8.51
N ILE A 315 5.77 16.58 7.29
CA ILE A 315 7.03 16.21 6.64
C ILE A 315 8.11 17.05 7.32
N ARG A 316 9.19 16.42 7.74
CA ARG A 316 10.35 17.08 8.31
C ARG A 316 11.54 16.86 7.37
N GLY A 317 12.19 17.93 7.01
CA GLY A 317 13.48 17.92 6.33
C GLY A 317 14.63 17.92 7.31
#